data_2c70ce1647a399cef902164b8135b7d5
#
_entry.id   2c70ce1647a399cef902164b8135b7d5
#
_cell.length_a   1.000
_cell.length_b   1.000
_cell.length_c   1.000
_cell.angle_alpha   90.00
_cell.angle_beta   90.00
_cell.angle_gamma   90.00
#
_symmetry.space_group_name_H-M   'P 1'
#
loop_
_entity.id
_entity.type
_entity.pdbx_description
1 polymer ?
#
loop_
_entity_poly.entity_id
_entity_poly.type
_entity_poly.pdbx_seq_one_letter_code
_entity_poly.pdbx_strand_id
1 'polypeptide(L)'
;QTLYRQNLQDSWLTFSRDETSIGYQQSLTGGKKLTTTIDTDEIRQVMNRGSALIYQAGETKQEPLIVVPIKLRGQVIGALNIKAPTQNRMWTIDEVNLAEAISERLSLALENARLIQESQRQVIKEQTISEVTGKIGTSINLKNVLQTAVEELGRAMPGSEVVIKFEKNDN
;
A
#
# COMPACT_ATOMS: atom_id res chain seq x y z
N GLN A 1 10.79 4.01 18.68
CA GLN A 1 9.41 4.22 18.18
C GLN A 1 9.38 4.92 16.82
N THR A 2 10.28 5.83 16.55
CA THR A 2 10.32 6.62 15.30
C THR A 2 10.67 5.76 14.07
N LEU A 3 11.65 4.86 14.18
CA LEU A 3 12.06 3.93 13.11
C LEU A 3 10.96 2.94 12.73
N TYR A 4 10.17 2.48 13.69
CA TYR A 4 9.05 1.57 13.44
C TYR A 4 7.91 2.25 12.67
N ARG A 5 7.63 3.53 12.98
CA ARG A 5 6.63 4.34 12.25
C ARG A 5 7.05 4.60 10.82
N GLN A 6 8.31 4.93 10.58
CA GLN A 6 8.87 5.11 9.24
C GLN A 6 8.76 3.82 8.41
N ASN A 7 9.12 2.67 8.97
CA ASN A 7 9.02 1.38 8.29
C ASN A 7 7.57 1.01 7.91
N LEU A 8 6.58 1.34 8.74
CA LEU A 8 5.16 1.10 8.41
C LEU A 8 4.68 2.01 7.29
N GLN A 9 5.08 3.28 7.31
CA GLN A 9 4.74 4.25 6.30
C GLN A 9 5.38 3.89 4.95
N ASP A 10 6.65 3.50 4.95
CA ASP A 10 7.37 3.05 3.76
C ASP A 10 6.78 1.74 3.19
N SER A 11 6.41 0.82 4.06
CA SER A 11 5.75 -0.44 3.69
C SER A 11 4.37 -0.21 3.07
N TRP A 12 3.61 0.75 3.60
CA TRP A 12 2.31 1.15 3.04
C TRP A 12 2.47 1.87 1.71
N LEU A 13 3.42 2.80 1.61
CA LEU A 13 3.73 3.49 0.36
C LEU A 13 4.20 2.52 -0.74
N THR A 14 4.96 1.50 -0.38
CA THR A 14 5.38 0.45 -1.31
C THR A 14 4.18 -0.40 -1.77
N PHE A 15 3.28 -0.77 -0.85
CA PHE A 15 2.05 -1.48 -1.17
C PHE A 15 1.15 -0.67 -2.10
N SER A 16 0.98 0.62 -1.83
CA SER A 16 0.11 1.50 -2.63
C SER A 16 0.72 1.93 -3.98
N ARG A 17 2.04 1.82 -4.17
CA ARG A 17 2.69 2.14 -5.46
C ARG A 17 2.29 1.22 -6.61
N ASP A 18 1.97 -0.02 -6.32
CA ASP A 18 1.56 -1.02 -7.32
C ASP A 18 0.10 -0.82 -7.75
N GLU A 19 -0.65 0.02 -7.03
CA GLU A 19 -2.03 0.33 -7.33
C GLU A 19 -2.15 1.56 -8.22
N THR A 20 -2.93 1.43 -9.29
CA THR A 20 -3.20 2.55 -10.23
C THR A 20 -4.18 3.58 -9.68
N SER A 21 -4.78 3.31 -8.53
CA SER A 21 -5.74 4.20 -7.85
C SER A 21 -5.36 4.41 -6.40
N ILE A 22 -5.45 5.67 -5.95
CA ILE A 22 -5.18 6.07 -4.56
C ILE A 22 -6.45 6.16 -3.71
N GLY A 23 -7.60 5.84 -4.28
CA GLY A 23 -8.88 5.86 -3.60
C GLY A 23 -10.06 5.50 -4.49
N TYR A 24 -11.22 5.55 -3.91
CA TYR A 24 -12.48 5.28 -4.57
C TYR A 24 -13.55 6.28 -4.12
N GLN A 25 -14.37 6.74 -5.03
CA GLN A 25 -15.49 7.64 -4.75
C GLN A 25 -16.78 7.02 -5.23
N GLN A 26 -17.80 6.99 -4.37
CA GLN A 26 -19.17 6.62 -4.72
C GLN A 26 -20.05 7.85 -4.66
N SER A 27 -20.86 8.07 -5.69
CA SER A 27 -21.89 9.12 -5.77
C SER A 27 -23.20 8.54 -6.28
N LEU A 28 -24.24 9.35 -6.36
CA LEU A 28 -25.54 8.95 -6.93
C LEU A 28 -25.43 8.51 -8.41
N THR A 29 -24.42 9.00 -9.13
CA THR A 29 -24.17 8.67 -10.54
C THR A 29 -23.29 7.44 -10.73
N GLY A 30 -22.80 6.81 -9.66
CA GLY A 30 -21.96 5.62 -9.68
C GLY A 30 -20.63 5.79 -8.98
N GLY A 31 -19.82 4.73 -9.00
CA GLY A 31 -18.50 4.68 -8.41
C GLY A 31 -17.40 4.98 -9.42
N LYS A 32 -16.33 5.62 -8.99
CA LYS A 32 -15.12 5.85 -9.79
C LYS A 32 -13.85 5.68 -8.96
N LYS A 33 -12.79 5.21 -9.61
CA LYS A 33 -11.45 5.19 -9.04
C LYS A 33 -10.86 6.60 -9.02
N LEU A 34 -10.15 6.93 -7.94
CA LEU A 34 -9.41 8.18 -7.82
C LEU A 34 -7.95 7.93 -8.18
N THR A 35 -7.43 8.71 -9.13
CA THR A 35 -6.04 8.68 -9.57
C THR A 35 -5.25 9.88 -9.07
N THR A 36 -5.93 10.85 -8.46
CA THR A 36 -5.35 12.05 -7.85
C THR A 36 -5.81 12.18 -6.41
N THR A 37 -4.94 12.72 -5.57
CA THR A 37 -5.25 12.97 -4.16
C THR A 37 -6.36 14.01 -4.03
N ILE A 38 -7.38 13.70 -3.24
CA ILE A 38 -8.33 14.69 -2.75
C ILE A 38 -7.76 15.26 -1.46
N ASP A 39 -7.26 16.47 -1.51
CA ASP A 39 -6.68 17.16 -0.35
C ASP A 39 -7.58 18.34 0.05
N THR A 40 -8.41 18.11 1.05
CA THR A 40 -9.22 19.15 1.69
C THR A 40 -8.69 19.45 3.10
N ASP A 41 -9.01 20.61 3.65
CA ASP A 41 -8.56 21.00 4.99
C ASP A 41 -9.05 20.03 6.06
N GLU A 42 -10.27 19.48 5.89
CA GLU A 42 -10.87 18.49 6.78
C GLU A 42 -10.10 17.16 6.77
N ILE A 43 -9.76 16.67 5.59
CA ILE A 43 -8.97 15.44 5.43
C ILE A 43 -7.60 15.65 6.05
N ARG A 44 -6.95 16.77 5.77
CA ARG A 44 -5.63 17.11 6.35
C ARG A 44 -5.68 17.20 7.88
N GLN A 45 -6.74 17.79 8.43
CA GLN A 45 -6.94 17.87 9.86
C GLN A 45 -7.10 16.48 10.51
N VAL A 46 -7.90 15.61 9.91
CA VAL A 46 -8.09 14.22 10.37
C VAL A 46 -6.81 13.41 10.26
N MET A 47 -6.07 13.55 9.14
CA MET A 47 -4.78 12.89 8.96
C MET A 47 -3.76 13.27 10.04
N ASN A 48 -3.74 14.55 10.44
CA ASN A 48 -2.81 15.04 11.45
C ASN A 48 -3.24 14.69 12.89
N ARG A 49 -4.53 14.82 13.20
CA ARG A 49 -5.06 14.57 14.55
C ARG A 49 -5.31 13.10 14.85
N GLY A 50 -5.61 12.31 13.83
CA GLY A 50 -5.97 10.91 13.98
C GLY A 50 -7.30 10.68 14.68
N SER A 51 -8.20 11.65 14.71
CA SER A 51 -9.56 11.58 15.26
C SER A 51 -10.59 11.98 14.22
N ALA A 52 -11.80 11.44 14.33
CA ALA A 52 -12.90 11.79 13.45
C ALA A 52 -13.26 13.27 13.55
N LEU A 53 -13.69 13.84 12.42
CA LEU A 53 -14.21 15.20 12.31
C LEU A 53 -15.63 15.13 11.77
N ILE A 54 -16.55 15.80 12.45
CA ILE A 54 -17.97 15.79 12.09
C ILE A 54 -18.44 17.23 12.03
N TYR A 55 -19.01 17.63 10.89
CA TYR A 55 -19.70 18.91 10.74
C TYR A 55 -21.21 18.64 10.60
N GLN A 56 -21.98 19.26 11.46
CA GLN A 56 -23.43 19.23 11.43
C GLN A 56 -24.00 20.39 10.60
N ALA A 57 -25.24 20.25 10.15
CA ALA A 57 -25.92 21.32 9.48
C ALA A 57 -26.05 22.55 10.40
N GLY A 58 -25.69 23.73 9.88
CA GLY A 58 -25.80 25.01 10.60
C GLY A 58 -24.64 25.34 11.55
N GLU A 59 -23.71 24.46 11.82
CA GLU A 59 -22.57 24.74 12.68
C GLU A 59 -21.49 25.58 11.98
N THR A 60 -21.36 25.40 10.68
CA THR A 60 -20.39 26.11 9.84
C THR A 60 -21.01 26.48 8.50
N LYS A 61 -20.32 27.30 7.68
CA LYS A 61 -20.72 27.54 6.28
C LYS A 61 -20.44 26.35 5.35
N GLN A 62 -19.90 25.27 5.90
CA GLN A 62 -19.55 24.06 5.16
C GLN A 62 -20.72 23.10 5.09
N GLU A 63 -20.70 22.22 4.09
CA GLU A 63 -21.67 21.13 3.98
C GLU A 63 -21.48 20.14 5.13
N PRO A 64 -22.58 19.56 5.67
CA PRO A 64 -22.47 18.54 6.70
C PRO A 64 -21.64 17.36 6.19
N LEU A 65 -20.64 16.95 6.94
CA LEU A 65 -19.74 15.84 6.56
C LEU A 65 -19.24 15.08 7.79
N ILE A 66 -18.87 13.82 7.55
CA ILE A 66 -18.13 12.98 8.48
C ILE A 66 -16.80 12.62 7.80
N VAL A 67 -15.69 12.87 8.48
CA VAL A 67 -14.37 12.40 8.06
C VAL A 67 -13.80 11.52 9.16
N VAL A 68 -13.50 10.27 8.83
CA VAL A 68 -12.98 9.26 9.78
C VAL A 68 -11.60 8.82 9.32
N PRO A 69 -10.57 8.79 10.20
CA PRO A 69 -9.24 8.30 9.85
C PRO A 69 -9.25 6.79 9.66
N ILE A 70 -8.57 6.31 8.63
CA ILE A 70 -8.24 4.90 8.45
C ILE A 70 -6.87 4.68 9.07
N LYS A 71 -6.80 3.85 10.11
CA LYS A 71 -5.58 3.63 10.89
C LYS A 71 -5.05 2.22 10.72
N LEU A 72 -3.76 2.11 10.49
CA LEU A 72 -3.02 0.86 10.51
C LEU A 72 -2.05 0.87 11.68
N ARG A 73 -2.23 -0.04 12.66
CA ARG A 73 -1.39 -0.12 13.85
C ARG A 73 -1.21 1.23 14.57
N GLY A 74 -2.29 2.01 14.63
CA GLY A 74 -2.29 3.34 15.26
C GLY A 74 -1.78 4.50 14.40
N GLN A 75 -1.31 4.24 13.19
CA GLN A 75 -0.89 5.26 12.23
C GLN A 75 -1.98 5.53 11.21
N VAL A 76 -2.28 6.79 10.94
CA VAL A 76 -3.26 7.18 9.92
C VAL A 76 -2.65 6.97 8.54
N ILE A 77 -3.29 6.13 7.72
CA ILE A 77 -2.90 5.81 6.34
C ILE A 77 -3.83 6.41 5.30
N GLY A 78 -5.00 6.87 5.72
CA GLY A 78 -6.02 7.44 4.84
C GLY A 78 -7.20 7.99 5.61
N ALA A 79 -8.21 8.43 4.90
CA ALA A 79 -9.45 8.93 5.47
C ALA A 79 -10.67 8.49 4.67
N LEU A 80 -11.75 8.21 5.38
CA LEU A 80 -13.09 8.00 4.85
C LEU A 80 -13.86 9.31 4.97
N ASN A 81 -14.31 9.88 3.86
CA ASN A 81 -15.06 11.14 3.82
C ASN A 81 -16.48 10.86 3.33
N ILE A 82 -17.47 11.26 4.12
CA ILE A 82 -18.89 11.08 3.84
C ILE A 82 -19.56 12.44 3.85
N LYS A 83 -20.04 12.89 2.70
CA LYS A 83 -20.77 14.15 2.54
C LYS A 83 -22.28 13.90 2.60
N ALA A 84 -22.99 14.79 3.27
CA ALA A 84 -24.45 14.75 3.28
C ALA A 84 -25.04 15.07 1.90
N PRO A 85 -26.20 14.47 1.53
CA PRO A 85 -26.85 14.76 0.27
C PRO A 85 -27.49 16.16 0.22
N THR A 86 -27.70 16.76 1.38
CA THR A 86 -28.30 18.10 1.54
C THR A 86 -27.63 18.89 2.65
N GLN A 87 -27.61 20.23 2.52
CA GLN A 87 -27.00 21.11 3.49
C GLN A 87 -27.69 21.16 4.87
N ASN A 88 -28.96 20.74 4.93
CA ASN A 88 -29.77 20.76 6.16
C ASN A 88 -29.80 19.41 6.91
N ARG A 89 -29.02 18.43 6.45
CA ARG A 89 -29.01 17.11 7.09
C ARG A 89 -28.19 17.13 8.38
N MET A 90 -28.76 16.57 9.44
CA MET A 90 -28.05 16.28 10.69
C MET A 90 -27.56 14.82 10.68
N TRP A 91 -26.34 14.60 11.10
CA TRP A 91 -25.79 13.26 11.30
C TRP A 91 -26.26 12.70 12.65
N THR A 92 -26.77 11.49 12.65
CA THR A 92 -27.12 10.77 13.88
C THR A 92 -25.89 10.11 14.49
N ILE A 93 -25.94 9.84 15.80
CA ILE A 93 -24.87 9.12 16.49
C ILE A 93 -24.63 7.73 15.90
N ASP A 94 -25.67 7.07 15.45
CA ASP A 94 -25.58 5.74 14.82
C ASP A 94 -24.86 5.79 13.47
N GLU A 95 -25.06 6.83 12.67
CA GLU A 95 -24.33 7.03 11.42
C GLU A 95 -22.85 7.31 11.66
N VAL A 96 -22.53 8.09 12.67
CA VAL A 96 -21.14 8.35 13.06
C VAL A 96 -20.47 7.05 13.54
N ASN A 97 -21.12 6.31 14.43
CA ASN A 97 -20.61 5.03 14.91
C ASN A 97 -20.46 4.00 13.77
N LEU A 98 -21.38 4.01 12.81
CA LEU A 98 -21.28 3.15 11.62
C LEU A 98 -20.05 3.52 10.78
N ALA A 99 -19.80 4.81 10.54
CA ALA A 99 -18.64 5.27 9.78
C ALA A 99 -17.31 4.87 10.46
N GLU A 100 -17.23 5.01 11.78
CA GLU A 100 -16.07 4.59 12.57
C GLU A 100 -15.88 3.06 12.51
N ALA A 101 -16.94 2.26 12.69
CA ALA A 101 -16.87 0.81 12.61
C ALA A 101 -16.45 0.32 11.21
N ILE A 102 -16.93 0.96 10.15
CA ILE A 102 -16.51 0.67 8.77
C ILE A 102 -15.02 0.99 8.61
N SER A 103 -14.55 2.13 9.11
CA SER A 103 -13.13 2.51 9.05
C SER A 103 -12.22 1.51 9.75
N GLU A 104 -12.62 1.00 10.91
CA GLU A 104 -11.87 -0.05 11.63
C GLU A 104 -11.81 -1.37 10.85
N ARG A 105 -12.94 -1.80 10.28
CA ARG A 105 -12.99 -3.01 9.45
C ARG A 105 -12.17 -2.87 8.17
N LEU A 106 -12.21 -1.68 7.56
CA LEU A 106 -11.39 -1.37 6.39
C LEU A 106 -9.89 -1.44 6.71
N SER A 107 -9.49 -0.88 7.85
CA SER A 107 -8.12 -0.95 8.35
C SER A 107 -7.64 -2.41 8.49
N LEU A 108 -8.45 -3.27 9.08
CA LEU A 108 -8.13 -4.70 9.21
C LEU A 108 -8.06 -5.41 7.86
N ALA A 109 -8.99 -5.12 6.95
CA ALA A 109 -8.99 -5.71 5.61
C ALA A 109 -7.74 -5.30 4.81
N LEU A 110 -7.33 -4.03 4.89
CA LEU A 110 -6.13 -3.53 4.24
C LEU A 110 -4.85 -4.17 4.81
N GLU A 111 -4.78 -4.37 6.13
CA GLU A 111 -3.64 -5.07 6.74
C GLU A 111 -3.55 -6.52 6.26
N ASN A 112 -4.68 -7.22 6.21
CA ASN A 112 -4.72 -8.59 5.70
C ASN A 112 -4.30 -8.66 4.23
N ALA A 113 -4.79 -7.76 3.38
CA ALA A 113 -4.41 -7.70 1.96
C ALA A 113 -2.91 -7.45 1.80
N ARG A 114 -2.33 -6.53 2.57
CA ARG A 114 -0.90 -6.24 2.58
C ARG A 114 -0.07 -7.46 2.98
N LEU A 115 -0.45 -8.16 4.05
CA LEU A 115 0.26 -9.35 4.52
C LEU A 115 0.23 -10.50 3.51
N ILE A 116 -0.92 -10.72 2.85
CA ILE A 116 -1.06 -11.72 1.80
C ILE A 116 -0.14 -11.38 0.62
N GLN A 117 -0.14 -10.13 0.17
CA GLN A 117 0.70 -9.70 -0.95
C GLN A 117 2.19 -9.81 -0.62
N GLU A 118 2.60 -9.44 0.60
CA GLU A 118 3.99 -9.58 1.06
C GLU A 118 4.43 -11.05 1.09
N SER A 119 3.57 -11.95 1.60
CA SER A 119 3.81 -13.39 1.60
C SER A 119 3.95 -13.95 0.18
N GLN A 120 3.08 -13.56 -0.74
CA GLN A 120 3.15 -13.98 -2.14
C GLN A 120 4.45 -13.53 -2.81
N ARG A 121 4.88 -12.30 -2.58
CA ARG A 121 6.17 -11.79 -3.09
C ARG A 121 7.36 -12.58 -2.56
N GLN A 122 7.33 -12.98 -1.29
CA GLN A 122 8.39 -13.78 -0.69
C GLN A 122 8.47 -15.18 -1.31
N VAL A 123 7.34 -15.84 -1.51
CA VAL A 123 7.28 -17.16 -2.18
C VAL A 123 7.86 -17.09 -3.60
N ILE A 124 7.50 -16.07 -4.38
CA ILE A 124 8.04 -15.87 -5.73
C ILE A 124 9.56 -15.70 -5.70
N LYS A 125 10.09 -14.91 -4.77
CA LYS A 125 11.55 -14.74 -4.60
C LYS A 125 12.25 -16.06 -4.29
N GLU A 126 11.73 -16.85 -3.36
CA GLU A 126 12.31 -18.14 -2.98
C GLU A 126 12.27 -19.15 -4.14
N GLN A 127 11.17 -19.20 -4.90
CA GLN A 127 11.07 -20.04 -6.09
C GLN A 127 12.10 -19.65 -7.16
N THR A 128 12.26 -18.35 -7.44
CA THR A 128 13.24 -17.86 -8.40
C THR A 128 14.66 -18.21 -7.98
N ILE A 129 15.03 -18.03 -6.71
CA ILE A 129 16.35 -18.37 -6.17
C ILE A 129 16.60 -19.89 -6.31
N SER A 130 15.61 -20.72 -5.96
CA SER A 130 15.71 -22.18 -6.04
C SER A 130 15.88 -22.65 -7.48
N GLU A 131 15.15 -22.08 -8.43
CA GLU A 131 15.24 -22.40 -9.85
C GLU A 131 16.62 -22.06 -10.43
N VAL A 132 17.12 -20.84 -10.16
CA VAL A 132 18.46 -20.39 -10.57
C VAL A 132 19.54 -21.30 -9.98
N THR A 133 19.47 -21.58 -8.68
CA THR A 133 20.44 -22.45 -7.98
C THR A 133 20.42 -23.87 -8.54
N GLY A 134 19.23 -24.42 -8.83
CA GLY A 134 19.09 -25.76 -9.43
C GLY A 134 19.74 -25.85 -10.81
N LYS A 135 19.56 -24.84 -11.65
CA LYS A 135 20.17 -24.80 -13.00
C LYS A 135 21.69 -24.69 -12.94
N ILE A 136 22.24 -23.92 -12.02
CA ILE A 136 23.70 -23.81 -11.83
C ILE A 136 24.27 -25.16 -11.35
N GLY A 137 23.61 -25.83 -10.40
CA GLY A 137 24.07 -27.07 -9.79
C GLY A 137 24.09 -28.30 -10.73
N THR A 138 23.37 -28.28 -11.85
CA THR A 138 23.36 -29.35 -12.83
C THR A 138 24.52 -29.33 -13.85
N SER A 139 25.32 -28.28 -13.83
CA SER A 139 26.40 -28.05 -14.77
C SER A 139 27.71 -28.70 -14.27
N ILE A 140 28.32 -29.58 -15.09
CA ILE A 140 29.55 -30.30 -14.73
C ILE A 140 30.83 -29.55 -15.16
N ASN A 141 30.73 -28.65 -16.11
CA ASN A 141 31.85 -27.88 -16.65
C ASN A 141 31.84 -26.45 -16.11
N LEU A 142 33.00 -25.98 -15.61
CA LEU A 142 33.13 -24.63 -15.03
C LEU A 142 32.62 -23.54 -15.99
N LYS A 143 32.94 -23.62 -17.28
CA LYS A 143 32.48 -22.67 -18.29
C LYS A 143 30.94 -22.67 -18.38
N ASN A 144 30.33 -23.84 -18.38
CA ASN A 144 28.86 -23.95 -18.44
C ASN A 144 28.21 -23.47 -17.15
N VAL A 145 28.84 -23.71 -15.99
CA VAL A 145 28.38 -23.17 -14.70
C VAL A 145 28.35 -21.64 -14.75
N LEU A 146 29.43 -21.02 -15.19
CA LEU A 146 29.54 -19.56 -15.27
C LEU A 146 28.56 -18.97 -16.28
N GLN A 147 28.47 -19.56 -17.46
CA GLN A 147 27.56 -19.12 -18.51
C GLN A 147 26.10 -19.23 -18.04
N THR A 148 25.70 -20.38 -17.48
CA THR A 148 24.37 -20.60 -16.96
C THR A 148 24.03 -19.60 -15.85
N ALA A 149 24.96 -19.35 -14.94
CA ALA A 149 24.77 -18.38 -13.86
C ALA A 149 24.50 -16.97 -14.39
N VAL A 150 25.30 -16.51 -15.36
CA VAL A 150 25.15 -15.17 -15.98
C VAL A 150 23.82 -15.07 -16.74
N GLU A 151 23.47 -16.08 -17.53
CA GLU A 151 22.25 -16.11 -18.34
C GLU A 151 20.99 -16.14 -17.45
N GLU A 152 20.95 -16.98 -16.43
CA GLU A 152 19.79 -17.09 -15.54
C GLU A 152 19.60 -15.87 -14.66
N LEU A 153 20.69 -15.27 -14.15
CA LEU A 153 20.63 -14.02 -13.42
C LEU A 153 20.19 -12.86 -14.32
N GLY A 154 20.66 -12.82 -15.57
CA GLY A 154 20.21 -11.83 -16.54
C GLY A 154 18.72 -11.94 -16.88
N ARG A 155 18.17 -13.16 -16.93
CA ARG A 155 16.72 -13.37 -17.11
C ARG A 155 15.92 -12.98 -15.87
N ALA A 156 16.44 -13.31 -14.68
CA ALA A 156 15.77 -13.00 -13.43
C ALA A 156 15.76 -11.48 -13.11
N MET A 157 16.72 -10.74 -13.68
CA MET A 157 16.87 -9.29 -13.48
C MET A 157 16.90 -8.57 -14.85
N PRO A 158 15.76 -8.41 -15.54
CA PRO A 158 15.69 -7.80 -16.85
C PRO A 158 16.28 -6.39 -16.88
N GLY A 159 17.08 -6.09 -17.92
CA GLY A 159 17.76 -4.80 -18.07
C GLY A 159 19.05 -4.64 -17.26
N SER A 160 19.46 -5.65 -16.50
CA SER A 160 20.71 -5.64 -15.75
C SER A 160 21.84 -6.27 -16.56
N GLU A 161 23.06 -5.72 -16.41
CA GLU A 161 24.29 -6.34 -16.90
C GLU A 161 24.86 -7.23 -15.81
N VAL A 162 25.12 -8.51 -16.13
CA VAL A 162 25.67 -9.49 -15.18
C VAL A 162 27.07 -9.91 -15.64
N VAL A 163 28.04 -9.73 -14.78
CA VAL A 163 29.46 -10.08 -15.04
C VAL A 163 29.98 -10.92 -13.89
N ILE A 164 30.63 -12.06 -14.22
CA ILE A 164 31.40 -12.85 -13.26
C ILE A 164 32.88 -12.77 -13.64
N LYS A 165 33.71 -12.36 -12.70
CA LYS A 165 35.15 -12.24 -12.89
C LYS A 165 35.89 -12.94 -11.74
N PHE A 166 36.92 -13.70 -12.06
CA PHE A 166 37.82 -14.31 -11.09
C PHE A 166 39.15 -13.64 -11.14
N GLU A 167 39.79 -13.46 -9.99
CA GLU A 167 41.20 -13.07 -9.93
C GLU A 167 42.07 -14.23 -10.36
N LYS A 168 42.97 -13.96 -11.28
CA LYS A 168 44.04 -14.90 -11.64
C LYS A 168 45.15 -14.76 -10.62
N ASN A 169 45.33 -15.75 -9.76
CA ASN A 169 46.56 -15.82 -8.97
C ASN A 169 47.72 -16.13 -9.93
N ASP A 170 48.47 -15.11 -10.34
CA ASP A 170 49.78 -15.28 -10.95
C ASP A 170 50.76 -15.70 -9.83
N ASN A 171 51.03 -17.00 -9.80
CA ASN A 171 52.06 -17.58 -8.97
C ASN A 171 53.33 -17.69 -9.81
#